data_fa8a3f50e918f9ac2c290105824be43f
#
_entry.id   fa8a3f50e918f9ac2c290105824be43f
#
_cell.length_a   1.000
_cell.length_b   1.000
_cell.length_c   1.000
_cell.angle_alpha   90.00
_cell.angle_beta   90.00
_cell.angle_gamma   90.00
#
_symmetry.space_group_name_H-M   'P 1'
#
loop_
_entity.id
_entity.type
_entity.pdbx_description
1 polymer ?
#
loop_
_entity_poly.entity_id
_entity_poly.type
_entity_poly.pdbx_seq_one_letter_code
_entity_poly.pdbx_strand_id
1 'polypeptide(L)'
;MQTDPDSSSQSSAESAVGLTFVAVVLVSLFVGGSLGVVATRGAGPAAGAGQEAEAIAVASASTAAMRVRDRIVNRFSELMMLREIALRERDSGLLESVYAPGAAGLARDRAEIARLRDSGRRLDGLRMPVKVFSAHRPGNGSWVVVARVGRSSARLVTGSGRQVRATRASAVVYRCTLVRQAGSWRILRFAPAP
;
A
#
# COMPACT_ATOMS: atom_id res chain seq x y z
N MET A 1 55.04 -18.17 31.25
CA MET A 1 53.99 -19.09 31.62
C MET A 1 52.75 -18.53 30.91
N GLN A 2 52.58 -18.65 29.64
CA GLN A 2 52.15 -19.75 28.78
C GLN A 2 50.86 -20.39 29.31
N THR A 3 49.73 -20.02 28.67
CA THR A 3 48.83 -20.95 27.99
C THR A 3 47.69 -20.15 27.36
N ASP A 4 47.68 -20.04 26.01
CA ASP A 4 46.48 -20.25 25.20
C ASP A 4 46.06 -21.71 25.33
N PRO A 5 44.84 -22.09 25.14
CA PRO A 5 44.13 -22.19 23.88
C PRO A 5 42.62 -21.94 24.08
N ASP A 6 41.68 -21.90 23.20
CA ASP A 6 41.48 -22.69 21.99
C ASP A 6 40.27 -22.15 21.20
N SER A 7 40.40 -22.19 19.97
CA SER A 7 39.45 -22.26 18.91
C SER A 7 38.22 -23.14 19.15
N SER A 8 37.08 -22.71 18.77
CA SER A 8 36.06 -23.55 18.13
C SER A 8 35.00 -22.61 17.52
N SER A 9 35.03 -22.45 16.25
CA SER A 9 34.42 -23.30 15.21
C SER A 9 32.92 -23.30 15.23
N GLN A 10 32.45 -22.71 14.14
CA GLN A 10 31.35 -23.22 13.32
C GLN A 10 29.94 -23.19 13.88
N SER A 11 29.06 -22.46 13.23
CA SER A 11 28.11 -23.20 12.39
C SER A 11 27.42 -22.24 11.41
N SER A 12 27.79 -22.40 10.16
CA SER A 12 26.97 -21.97 9.02
C SER A 12 25.70 -22.79 9.03
N ALA A 13 24.56 -22.13 9.14
CA ALA A 13 23.28 -22.70 8.77
C ALA A 13 22.73 -21.84 7.64
N GLU A 14 23.14 -22.19 6.43
CA GLU A 14 22.42 -21.85 5.22
C GLU A 14 21.05 -22.54 5.26
N SER A 15 20.02 -21.78 5.53
CA SER A 15 18.65 -22.20 5.25
C SER A 15 18.22 -21.54 3.95
N ALA A 16 18.47 -22.28 2.87
CA ALA A 16 17.85 -22.04 1.57
C ALA A 16 16.36 -22.32 1.70
N VAL A 17 15.57 -21.28 1.90
CA VAL A 17 14.11 -21.33 1.76
C VAL A 17 13.80 -21.11 0.28
N GLY A 18 13.54 -22.24 -0.41
CA GLY A 18 13.10 -22.27 -1.79
C GLY A 18 11.78 -21.52 -1.94
N LEU A 19 11.84 -20.42 -2.67
CA LEU A 19 10.69 -19.61 -3.06
C LEU A 19 10.01 -20.30 -4.25
N THR A 20 9.03 -21.14 -3.97
CA THR A 20 8.16 -21.70 -5.02
C THR A 20 7.17 -20.62 -5.45
N PHE A 21 7.44 -19.97 -6.55
CA PHE A 21 6.50 -19.11 -7.24
C PHE A 21 5.41 -19.96 -7.89
N VAL A 22 4.24 -20.03 -7.27
CA VAL A 22 3.03 -20.49 -7.93
C VAL A 22 2.47 -19.33 -8.75
N ALA A 23 2.80 -19.33 -10.04
CA ALA A 23 2.17 -18.44 -11.00
C ALA A 23 0.78 -19.01 -11.31
N VAL A 24 -0.26 -18.44 -10.68
CA VAL A 24 -1.64 -18.68 -11.09
C VAL A 24 -1.91 -17.81 -12.31
N VAL A 25 -1.74 -18.40 -13.49
CA VAL A 25 -2.20 -17.85 -14.76
C VAL A 25 -3.69 -18.14 -14.86
N LEU A 26 -4.52 -17.15 -14.62
CA LEU A 26 -5.94 -17.18 -14.94
C LEU A 26 -6.09 -16.97 -16.45
N VAL A 27 -6.14 -18.09 -17.17
CA VAL A 27 -6.53 -18.11 -18.58
C VAL A 27 -8.03 -17.91 -18.63
N SER A 28 -8.47 -16.75 -19.04
CA SER A 28 -9.86 -16.49 -19.39
C SER A 28 -10.15 -17.17 -20.73
N LEU A 29 -10.80 -18.31 -20.67
CA LEU A 29 -11.34 -19.01 -21.84
C LEU A 29 -12.47 -18.17 -22.44
N PHE A 30 -12.20 -17.48 -23.53
CA PHE A 30 -13.20 -17.01 -24.45
C PHE A 30 -13.76 -18.22 -25.20
N VAL A 31 -14.92 -18.68 -24.82
CA VAL A 31 -15.68 -19.64 -25.59
C VAL A 31 -16.29 -18.89 -26.77
N GLY A 32 -15.64 -19.01 -27.92
CA GLY A 32 -16.18 -18.60 -29.19
C GLY A 32 -17.35 -19.49 -29.57
N GLY A 33 -18.56 -18.95 -29.49
CA GLY A 33 -19.77 -19.60 -29.97
C GLY A 33 -19.81 -19.62 -31.49
N SER A 34 -19.90 -20.81 -32.05
CA SER A 34 -19.98 -21.11 -33.48
C SER A 34 -21.20 -20.49 -34.15
N LEU A 35 -20.98 -19.92 -35.33
CA LEU A 35 -21.99 -19.53 -36.31
C LEU A 35 -22.85 -20.73 -36.70
N GLY A 36 -24.08 -20.76 -36.21
CA GLY A 36 -25.16 -21.53 -36.77
C GLY A 36 -26.07 -20.63 -37.60
N VAL A 37 -25.86 -20.63 -38.93
CA VAL A 37 -26.81 -19.97 -39.85
C VAL A 37 -28.04 -20.89 -39.94
N VAL A 38 -29.12 -20.50 -39.28
CA VAL A 38 -30.46 -21.00 -39.56
C VAL A 38 -31.30 -19.80 -40.05
N ALA A 39 -31.54 -19.83 -41.33
CA ALA A 39 -32.47 -18.89 -41.95
C ALA A 39 -33.91 -19.28 -41.60
N THR A 40 -34.54 -18.54 -40.71
CA THR A 40 -36.01 -18.50 -40.58
C THR A 40 -36.47 -17.09 -40.71
N ARG A 41 -37.23 -16.85 -41.81
CA ARG A 41 -38.02 -15.66 -42.02
C ARG A 41 -39.08 -15.54 -40.91
N GLY A 42 -39.13 -14.39 -40.26
CA GLY A 42 -40.26 -14.04 -39.37
C GLY A 42 -39.93 -12.91 -38.43
N ALA A 43 -40.31 -11.70 -38.84
CA ALA A 43 -40.74 -10.53 -38.05
C ALA A 43 -40.19 -10.29 -36.63
N GLY A 44 -39.46 -9.19 -36.46
CA GLY A 44 -39.38 -8.48 -35.19
C GLY A 44 -38.01 -7.82 -34.90
N PRO A 45 -37.81 -6.51 -35.23
CA PRO A 45 -36.56 -5.81 -34.85
C PRO A 45 -36.71 -5.15 -33.47
N ALA A 46 -36.86 -5.94 -32.40
CA ALA A 46 -36.95 -5.38 -31.05
C ALA A 46 -36.01 -6.03 -30.02
N ALA A 47 -35.38 -7.16 -30.33
CA ALA A 47 -34.54 -7.89 -29.35
C ALA A 47 -33.07 -7.42 -29.27
N GLY A 48 -32.57 -6.68 -30.25
CA GLY A 48 -31.16 -6.22 -30.31
C GLY A 48 -30.86 -5.00 -29.42
N ALA A 49 -31.81 -4.08 -29.32
CA ALA A 49 -31.58 -2.81 -28.62
C ALA A 49 -31.39 -2.96 -27.08
N GLY A 50 -31.97 -3.98 -26.48
CA GLY A 50 -31.84 -4.23 -25.04
C GLY A 50 -30.48 -4.72 -24.64
N GLN A 51 -29.86 -5.62 -25.42
CA GLN A 51 -28.56 -6.17 -25.14
C GLN A 51 -27.41 -5.17 -25.29
N GLU A 52 -27.48 -4.30 -26.28
CA GLU A 52 -26.51 -3.23 -26.47
C GLU A 52 -26.57 -2.19 -25.34
N ALA A 53 -27.76 -1.82 -24.89
CA ALA A 53 -27.96 -0.89 -23.78
C ALA A 53 -27.40 -1.47 -22.46
N GLU A 54 -27.60 -2.75 -22.20
CA GLU A 54 -27.07 -3.44 -21.01
C GLU A 54 -25.53 -3.54 -21.06
N ALA A 55 -24.96 -3.87 -22.20
CA ALA A 55 -23.50 -3.93 -22.38
C ALA A 55 -22.84 -2.55 -22.17
N ILE A 56 -23.46 -1.47 -22.66
CA ILE A 56 -22.99 -0.10 -22.46
C ILE A 56 -23.08 0.30 -20.99
N ALA A 57 -24.15 -0.07 -20.28
CA ALA A 57 -24.33 0.22 -18.86
C ALA A 57 -23.28 -0.49 -18.01
N VAL A 58 -22.97 -1.76 -18.27
CA VAL A 58 -21.95 -2.55 -17.58
C VAL A 58 -20.54 -1.96 -17.83
N ALA A 59 -20.22 -1.60 -19.07
CA ALA A 59 -18.94 -0.98 -19.40
C ALA A 59 -18.77 0.39 -18.71
N SER A 60 -19.83 1.17 -18.64
CA SER A 60 -19.84 2.48 -17.96
C SER A 60 -19.65 2.34 -16.45
N ALA A 61 -20.32 1.36 -15.81
CA ALA A 61 -20.18 1.07 -14.38
C ALA A 61 -18.76 0.59 -14.04
N SER A 62 -18.18 -0.26 -14.89
CA SER A 62 -16.79 -0.75 -14.72
C SER A 62 -15.78 0.40 -14.80
N THR A 63 -15.95 1.30 -15.76
CA THR A 63 -15.09 2.48 -15.91
C THR A 63 -15.20 3.43 -14.71
N ALA A 64 -16.41 3.64 -14.19
CA ALA A 64 -16.63 4.47 -13.00
C ALA A 64 -15.98 3.85 -11.75
N ALA A 65 -16.11 2.54 -11.55
CA ALA A 65 -15.47 1.82 -10.45
C ALA A 65 -13.93 1.90 -10.51
N MET A 66 -13.36 1.78 -11.71
CA MET A 66 -11.92 1.93 -11.92
C MET A 66 -11.43 3.33 -11.55
N ARG A 67 -12.12 4.37 -11.99
CA ARG A 67 -11.79 5.77 -11.63
C ARG A 67 -11.86 6.04 -10.13
N VAL A 68 -12.81 5.42 -9.42
CA VAL A 68 -12.91 5.55 -7.97
C VAL A 68 -11.72 4.86 -7.29
N ARG A 69 -11.36 3.66 -7.74
CA ARG A 69 -10.20 2.92 -7.25
C ARG A 69 -8.91 3.74 -7.43
N ASP A 70 -8.70 4.31 -8.61
CA ASP A 70 -7.50 5.10 -8.90
C ASP A 70 -7.39 6.34 -8.00
N ARG A 71 -8.51 7.01 -7.73
CA ARG A 71 -8.55 8.11 -6.76
C ARG A 71 -8.15 7.68 -5.35
N ILE A 72 -8.53 6.47 -4.92
CA ILE A 72 -8.13 5.93 -3.62
C ILE A 72 -6.65 5.61 -3.58
N VAL A 73 -6.10 5.02 -4.65
CA VAL A 73 -4.66 4.73 -4.79
C VAL A 73 -3.84 6.02 -4.70
N ASN A 74 -4.24 7.04 -5.45
CA ASN A 74 -3.58 8.34 -5.44
C ASN A 74 -3.67 8.98 -4.05
N ARG A 75 -4.86 8.96 -3.43
CA ARG A 75 -5.03 9.49 -2.08
C ARG A 75 -4.19 8.78 -1.05
N PHE A 76 -4.07 7.44 -1.12
CA PHE A 76 -3.19 6.70 -0.23
C PHE A 76 -1.71 7.12 -0.39
N SER A 77 -1.26 7.32 -1.62
CA SER A 77 0.10 7.79 -1.90
C SER A 77 0.35 9.19 -1.34
N GLU A 78 -0.63 10.10 -1.46
CA GLU A 78 -0.58 11.44 -0.83
C GLU A 78 -0.49 11.35 0.70
N LEU A 79 -1.28 10.48 1.34
CA LEU A 79 -1.23 10.28 2.79
C LEU A 79 0.14 9.78 3.24
N MET A 80 0.77 8.90 2.48
CA MET A 80 2.12 8.41 2.78
C MET A 80 3.18 9.49 2.59
N MET A 81 3.03 10.36 1.60
CA MET A 81 3.89 11.54 1.41
C MET A 81 3.75 12.54 2.57
N LEU A 82 2.53 12.83 3.01
CA LEU A 82 2.30 13.68 4.19
C LEU A 82 2.91 13.08 5.45
N ARG A 83 2.82 11.77 5.63
CA ARG A 83 3.47 11.04 6.73
C ARG A 83 4.99 11.16 6.66
N GLU A 84 5.61 11.04 5.46
CA GLU A 84 7.04 11.26 5.25
C GLU A 84 7.45 12.67 5.70
N ILE A 85 6.71 13.69 5.24
CA ILE A 85 6.95 15.09 5.59
C ILE A 85 6.83 15.29 7.11
N ALA A 86 5.76 14.77 7.74
CA ALA A 86 5.54 14.88 9.18
C ALA A 86 6.72 14.34 9.99
N LEU A 87 7.25 13.18 9.63
CA LEU A 87 8.40 12.56 10.29
C LEU A 87 9.70 13.34 10.06
N ARG A 88 9.92 13.82 8.84
CA ARG A 88 11.12 14.55 8.47
C ARG A 88 11.17 15.94 9.12
N GLU A 89 10.06 16.67 9.06
CA GLU A 89 9.93 18.02 9.64
C GLU A 89 9.60 17.96 11.15
N ARG A 90 9.35 16.78 11.68
CA ARG A 90 8.95 16.55 13.07
C ARG A 90 7.64 17.27 13.41
N ASP A 91 6.72 17.37 12.45
CA ASP A 91 5.42 18.01 12.63
C ASP A 91 4.34 16.96 12.92
N SER A 92 3.95 16.87 14.20
CA SER A 92 2.90 15.95 14.62
C SER A 92 1.49 16.42 14.21
N GLY A 93 1.30 17.69 13.87
CA GLY A 93 0.01 18.23 13.43
C GLY A 93 -0.37 17.69 12.06
N LEU A 94 0.60 17.51 11.15
CA LEU A 94 0.35 16.92 9.84
C LEU A 94 -0.18 15.48 9.93
N LEU A 95 0.12 14.74 11.00
CA LEU A 95 -0.37 13.37 11.19
C LEU A 95 -1.89 13.29 11.35
N GLU A 96 -2.56 14.36 11.78
CA GLU A 96 -4.01 14.41 11.87
C GLU A 96 -4.70 14.43 10.51
N SER A 97 -3.99 14.90 9.48
CA SER A 97 -4.45 14.81 8.09
C SER A 97 -4.21 13.42 7.49
N VAL A 98 -3.30 12.64 8.05
CA VAL A 98 -2.95 11.29 7.58
C VAL A 98 -3.84 10.24 8.23
N TYR A 99 -4.01 10.31 9.54
CA TYR A 99 -4.67 9.27 10.33
C TYR A 99 -6.05 9.69 10.82
N ALA A 100 -6.94 8.71 10.91
CA ALA A 100 -8.18 8.89 11.65
C ALA A 100 -7.89 8.96 13.18
N PRO A 101 -8.73 9.66 13.97
CA PRO A 101 -8.63 9.64 15.42
C PRO A 101 -8.63 8.21 15.96
N GLY A 102 -7.82 7.94 16.97
CA GLY A 102 -7.68 6.62 17.58
C GLY A 102 -6.88 5.59 16.75
N ALA A 103 -6.38 5.94 15.59
CA ALA A 103 -5.53 5.04 14.81
C ALA A 103 -4.20 4.77 15.55
N ALA A 104 -3.85 3.49 15.73
CA ALA A 104 -2.59 3.09 16.39
C ALA A 104 -1.35 3.64 15.67
N GLY A 105 -1.43 3.83 14.33
CA GLY A 105 -0.39 4.47 13.54
C GLY A 105 -0.12 5.91 13.95
N LEU A 106 -1.17 6.66 14.30
CA LEU A 106 -1.06 8.04 14.79
C LEU A 106 -0.25 8.12 16.08
N ALA A 107 -0.60 7.29 17.07
CA ALA A 107 0.09 7.27 18.37
C ALA A 107 1.57 6.90 18.21
N ARG A 108 1.87 5.89 17.40
CA ARG A 108 3.24 5.45 17.13
C ARG A 108 4.09 6.53 16.45
N ASP A 109 3.55 7.19 15.41
CA ASP A 109 4.30 8.20 14.68
C ASP A 109 4.46 9.49 15.51
N ARG A 110 3.47 9.85 16.32
CA ARG A 110 3.61 10.93 17.32
C ARG A 110 4.72 10.65 18.34
N ALA A 111 4.79 9.43 18.85
CA ALA A 111 5.86 9.04 19.78
C ALA A 111 7.24 9.06 19.10
N GLU A 112 7.33 8.71 17.82
CA GLU A 112 8.60 8.83 17.07
C GLU A 112 9.01 10.30 16.91
N ILE A 113 8.07 11.18 16.54
CA ILE A 113 8.31 12.63 16.42
C ILE A 113 8.73 13.22 17.77
N ALA A 114 8.06 12.88 18.86
CA ALA A 114 8.42 13.34 20.19
C ALA A 114 9.86 12.96 20.54
N ARG A 115 10.23 11.69 20.36
CA ARG A 115 11.62 11.22 20.60
C ARG A 115 12.66 11.97 19.77
N LEU A 116 12.33 12.29 18.52
CA LEU A 116 13.23 13.06 17.64
C LEU A 116 13.37 14.50 18.14
N ARG A 117 12.28 15.13 18.60
CA ARG A 117 12.28 16.50 19.17
C ARG A 117 13.08 16.54 20.48
N ASP A 118 12.77 15.64 21.41
CA ASP A 118 13.39 15.59 22.75
C ASP A 118 14.90 15.35 22.66
N SER A 119 15.33 14.54 21.70
CA SER A 119 16.75 14.29 21.46
C SER A 119 17.45 15.37 20.59
N GLY A 120 16.74 16.41 20.14
CA GLY A 120 17.26 17.42 19.21
C GLY A 120 17.70 16.86 17.85
N ARG A 121 17.17 15.70 17.46
CA ARG A 121 17.58 14.97 16.24
C ARG A 121 16.53 15.08 15.13
N ARG A 122 16.97 14.89 13.88
CA ARG A 122 16.08 14.82 12.71
C ARG A 122 16.50 13.70 11.77
N LEU A 123 15.56 13.27 10.94
CA LEU A 123 15.79 12.29 9.88
C LEU A 123 16.09 13.03 8.57
N ASP A 124 17.33 13.04 8.18
CA ASP A 124 17.78 13.64 6.93
C ASP A 124 17.80 12.60 5.80
N GLY A 125 17.22 12.93 4.65
CA GLY A 125 17.15 12.04 3.49
C GLY A 125 16.09 10.93 3.59
N LEU A 126 15.19 10.97 4.59
CA LEU A 126 14.08 10.01 4.66
C LEU A 126 13.20 10.13 3.42
N ARG A 127 12.90 8.98 2.78
CA ARG A 127 11.90 8.80 1.74
C ARG A 127 11.05 7.58 2.06
N MET A 128 9.77 7.65 1.70
CA MET A 128 8.82 6.56 1.91
C MET A 128 8.15 6.17 0.60
N PRO A 129 8.89 5.48 -0.31
CA PRO A 129 8.32 5.04 -1.58
C PRO A 129 7.18 4.05 -1.35
N VAL A 130 6.12 4.18 -2.16
CA VAL A 130 4.91 3.36 -2.08
C VAL A 130 4.69 2.65 -3.40
N LYS A 131 4.37 1.34 -3.33
CA LYS A 131 3.86 0.55 -4.45
C LYS A 131 2.56 -0.11 -4.03
N VAL A 132 1.44 0.34 -4.58
CA VAL A 132 0.13 -0.26 -4.32
C VAL A 132 -0.05 -1.50 -5.18
N PHE A 133 -0.47 -2.61 -4.57
CA PHE A 133 -0.79 -3.86 -5.24
C PHE A 133 -2.28 -4.00 -5.49
N SER A 134 -3.10 -3.64 -4.51
CA SER A 134 -4.55 -3.71 -4.64
C SER A 134 -5.25 -2.63 -3.82
N ALA A 135 -6.43 -2.25 -4.27
CA ALA A 135 -7.36 -1.44 -3.52
C ALA A 135 -8.77 -1.96 -3.80
N HIS A 136 -9.52 -2.27 -2.75
CA HIS A 136 -10.89 -2.79 -2.84
C HIS A 136 -11.76 -2.27 -1.71
N ARG A 137 -13.08 -2.32 -1.92
CA ARG A 137 -14.09 -1.86 -0.97
C ARG A 137 -14.77 -3.06 -0.31
N PRO A 138 -14.58 -3.32 1.00
CA PRO A 138 -15.20 -4.46 1.68
C PRO A 138 -16.68 -4.26 2.07
N GLY A 139 -17.36 -3.24 1.57
CA GLY A 139 -18.80 -3.05 1.77
C GLY A 139 -19.22 -2.03 2.84
N ASN A 140 -18.39 -1.73 3.83
CA ASN A 140 -18.72 -0.89 5.00
C ASN A 140 -18.32 0.59 4.85
N GLY A 141 -18.26 1.11 3.64
CA GLY A 141 -17.86 2.52 3.39
C GLY A 141 -16.36 2.78 3.52
N SER A 142 -15.56 1.78 3.88
CA SER A 142 -14.11 1.85 3.94
C SER A 142 -13.45 1.33 2.66
N TRP A 143 -12.15 1.59 2.51
CA TRP A 143 -11.30 0.97 1.50
C TRP A 143 -10.16 0.21 2.17
N VAL A 144 -9.83 -0.94 1.63
CA VAL A 144 -8.63 -1.69 2.00
C VAL A 144 -7.62 -1.57 0.88
N VAL A 145 -6.44 -1.07 1.22
CA VAL A 145 -5.29 -0.93 0.32
C VAL A 145 -4.20 -1.86 0.80
N VAL A 146 -3.68 -2.69 -0.11
CA VAL A 146 -2.48 -3.49 0.13
C VAL A 146 -1.33 -2.86 -0.65
N ALA A 147 -0.30 -2.45 0.06
CA ALA A 147 0.81 -1.73 -0.54
C ALA A 147 2.14 -2.10 0.13
N ARG A 148 3.21 -2.15 -0.66
CA ARG A 148 4.57 -2.12 -0.14
C ARG A 148 4.91 -0.66 0.17
N VAL A 149 5.27 -0.39 1.42
CA VAL A 149 5.77 0.90 1.86
C VAL A 149 7.23 0.72 2.22
N GLY A 150 8.09 1.43 1.52
CA GLY A 150 9.51 1.50 1.80
C GLY A 150 9.82 2.57 2.83
N ARG A 151 10.98 2.45 3.44
CA ARG A 151 11.68 3.50 4.15
C ARG A 151 13.11 3.50 3.61
N SER A 152 13.55 4.60 3.01
CA SER A 152 14.92 4.71 2.53
C SER A 152 15.92 4.66 3.69
N SER A 153 17.18 4.43 3.38
CA SER A 153 18.24 4.80 4.31
C SER A 153 18.15 6.31 4.58
N ALA A 154 18.27 6.70 5.82
CA ALA A 154 18.27 8.10 6.25
C ALA A 154 19.38 8.31 7.26
N ARG A 155 19.84 9.55 7.38
CA ARG A 155 20.80 9.94 8.40
C ARG A 155 20.05 10.53 9.59
N LEU A 156 20.32 10.01 10.77
CA LEU A 156 19.92 10.66 12.00
C LEU A 156 20.97 11.73 12.32
N VAL A 157 20.60 13.00 12.27
CA VAL A 157 21.49 14.12 12.47
C VAL A 157 21.06 14.96 13.66
N THR A 158 22.02 15.60 14.34
CA THR A 158 21.75 16.60 15.40
C THR A 158 21.22 17.91 14.80
N GLY A 159 20.79 18.85 15.66
CA GLY A 159 20.43 20.22 15.22
C GLY A 159 21.56 20.92 14.48
N SER A 160 22.84 20.67 14.85
CA SER A 160 24.03 21.18 14.16
C SER A 160 24.39 20.45 12.86
N GLY A 161 23.62 19.46 12.45
CA GLY A 161 23.84 18.69 11.21
C GLY A 161 24.84 17.53 11.33
N ARG A 162 25.43 17.30 12.52
CA ARG A 162 26.35 16.17 12.73
C ARG A 162 25.61 14.85 12.66
N GLN A 163 26.07 13.92 11.82
CA GLN A 163 25.48 12.58 11.72
C GLN A 163 25.78 11.78 13.00
N VAL A 164 24.71 11.24 13.59
CA VAL A 164 24.79 10.37 14.78
C VAL A 164 24.70 8.91 14.37
N ARG A 165 23.83 8.59 13.42
CA ARG A 165 23.58 7.23 12.95
C ARG A 165 22.99 7.23 11.54
N ALA A 166 23.28 6.21 10.76
CA ALA A 166 22.52 5.88 9.55
C ALA A 166 21.42 4.87 9.89
N THR A 167 20.24 5.08 9.36
CA THR A 167 19.16 4.06 9.37
C THR A 167 19.30 3.19 8.12
N ARG A 168 18.94 1.92 8.24
CA ARG A 168 18.92 1.03 7.07
C ARG A 168 17.61 1.21 6.30
N ALA A 169 17.69 1.04 4.99
CA ALA A 169 16.50 0.93 4.16
C ALA A 169 15.72 -0.32 4.52
N SER A 170 14.41 -0.22 4.49
CA SER A 170 13.50 -1.34 4.72
C SER A 170 12.26 -1.19 3.86
N ALA A 171 11.56 -2.29 3.61
CA ALA A 171 10.28 -2.25 2.94
C ALA A 171 9.39 -3.37 3.50
N VAL A 172 8.15 -3.02 3.80
CA VAL A 172 7.15 -3.94 4.37
C VAL A 172 5.87 -3.82 3.56
N VAL A 173 5.20 -4.94 3.36
CA VAL A 173 3.85 -4.96 2.79
C VAL A 173 2.86 -4.70 3.92
N TYR A 174 2.01 -3.71 3.73
CA TYR A 174 0.98 -3.31 4.68
C TYR A 174 -0.40 -3.54 4.11
N ARG A 175 -1.32 -3.92 4.98
CA ARG A 175 -2.76 -3.80 4.77
C ARG A 175 -3.26 -2.57 5.50
N CYS A 176 -3.79 -1.61 4.74
CA CYS A 176 -4.22 -0.32 5.25
C CYS A 176 -5.73 -0.18 5.08
N THR A 177 -6.44 0.22 6.12
CA THR A 177 -7.86 0.56 6.03
C THR A 177 -8.01 2.07 5.99
N LEU A 178 -8.65 2.56 4.94
CA LEU A 178 -9.00 3.97 4.77
C LEU A 178 -10.47 4.18 5.11
N VAL A 179 -10.77 5.22 5.86
CA VAL A 179 -12.12 5.66 6.19
C VAL A 179 -12.31 7.11 5.77
N ARG A 180 -13.54 7.46 5.41
CA ARG A 180 -13.89 8.85 5.10
C ARG A 180 -14.30 9.56 6.37
N GLN A 181 -13.64 10.67 6.68
CA GLN A 181 -13.91 11.46 7.86
C GLN A 181 -13.81 12.96 7.53
N ALA A 182 -14.82 13.73 7.89
CA ALA A 182 -14.92 15.14 7.54
C ALA A 182 -14.64 15.40 6.04
N GLY A 183 -15.21 14.57 5.16
CA GLY A 183 -15.04 14.69 3.70
C GLY A 183 -13.73 14.14 3.13
N SER A 184 -12.75 13.81 3.96
CA SER A 184 -11.41 13.35 3.54
C SER A 184 -11.15 11.89 3.90
N TRP A 185 -10.38 11.19 3.07
CA TRP A 185 -9.91 9.84 3.38
C TRP A 185 -8.71 9.90 4.31
N ARG A 186 -8.73 9.09 5.38
CA ARG A 186 -7.68 8.97 6.38
C ARG A 186 -7.41 7.50 6.70
N ILE A 187 -6.22 7.20 7.20
CA ILE A 187 -5.80 5.85 7.57
C ILE A 187 -6.33 5.54 8.98
N LEU A 188 -7.24 4.56 9.09
CA LEU A 188 -7.72 4.03 10.37
C LEU A 188 -6.80 2.92 10.88
N ARG A 189 -6.41 2.00 10.00
CA ARG A 189 -5.55 0.86 10.33
C ARG A 189 -4.37 0.80 9.38
N PHE A 190 -3.20 0.57 9.95
CA PHE A 190 -1.94 0.42 9.22
C PHE A 190 -1.17 -0.73 9.88
N ALA A 191 -1.28 -1.92 9.34
CA ALA A 191 -0.70 -3.15 9.89
C ALA A 191 0.06 -3.92 8.80
N PRO A 192 1.15 -4.64 9.14
CA PRO A 192 1.78 -5.56 8.22
C PRO A 192 0.74 -6.52 7.63
N ALA A 193 0.86 -6.81 6.33
CA ALA A 193 0.07 -7.86 5.71
C ALA A 193 0.60 -9.23 6.17
N PRO A 194 -0.29 -10.22 6.34
CA PRO A 194 0.10 -11.58 6.67
C PRO A 194 0.92 -12.21 5.54
#